data_28b42cd57ad850b3276521a155df3237
#
_entry.id   28b42cd57ad850b3276521a155df3237
#
_cell.length_a   1.000
_cell.length_b   1.000
_cell.length_c   1.000
_cell.angle_alpha   90.00
_cell.angle_beta   90.00
_cell.angle_gamma   90.00
#
_symmetry.space_group_name_H-M   'P 1'
#
loop_
_entity.id
_entity.type
_entity.pdbx_description
1 polymer ?
#
loop_
_entity_poly.entity_id
_entity_poly.type
_entity_poly.pdbx_seq_one_letter_code
_entity_poly.pdbx_strand_id
1 'polypeptide(L)'
;MSYGHLKTPMSALKMLGKYTADYKYDKQGGFDVLYAEVGGTVSIDKDRVLSFRQDTICRGANGIFSLEHKTSAKSLNDTWFRQWMLKIQIGTYSHVLHCLFPEEKISGVMINGASFMKTKQDLQRRLIDTQLPYMQQWLWNVLRWVDQIYWEMEKLDGCKEGDPILFAFPLNTESCTKYWGCRYLDFCYTWSNPLQHCQVPPIGLKIEYWNPLEQKITTKVEDGKLVA
;
A
#
# COMPACT_ATOMS: atom_id res chain seq x y z
N MET A 1 15.91 -20.16 -5.71
CA MET A 1 15.56 -19.85 -7.11
C MET A 1 15.27 -18.37 -7.22
N SER A 2 16.05 -17.65 -8.02
CA SER A 2 15.91 -16.20 -8.18
C SER A 2 14.67 -15.88 -9.02
N TYR A 3 13.64 -15.29 -8.43
CA TYR A 3 12.45 -14.79 -9.12
C TYR A 3 12.75 -13.60 -10.06
N GLY A 4 13.95 -13.02 -9.98
CA GLY A 4 14.37 -11.87 -10.76
C GLY A 4 14.35 -12.08 -12.28
N HIS A 5 14.49 -13.32 -12.74
CA HIS A 5 14.51 -13.62 -14.18
C HIS A 5 13.12 -13.68 -14.85
N LEU A 6 12.02 -13.64 -14.12
CA LEU A 6 10.67 -13.72 -14.69
C LEU A 6 10.11 -12.34 -15.06
N LYS A 7 10.47 -11.29 -14.32
CA LYS A 7 10.06 -9.91 -14.54
C LYS A 7 11.17 -9.12 -15.24
N THR A 8 11.32 -9.36 -16.54
CA THR A 8 12.28 -8.66 -17.40
C THR A 8 11.58 -7.59 -18.23
N PRO A 9 12.27 -6.59 -18.79
CA PRO A 9 11.69 -5.64 -19.74
C PRO A 9 10.94 -6.31 -20.89
N MET A 10 11.48 -7.41 -21.44
CA MET A 10 10.84 -8.17 -22.51
C MET A 10 9.56 -8.86 -22.04
N SER A 11 9.53 -9.42 -20.84
CA SER A 11 8.32 -10.04 -20.29
C SER A 11 7.26 -8.99 -19.96
N ALA A 12 7.67 -7.79 -19.53
CA ALA A 12 6.77 -6.68 -19.30
C ALA A 12 6.13 -6.18 -20.62
N LEU A 13 6.93 -6.06 -21.70
CA LEU A 13 6.41 -5.68 -23.02
C LEU A 13 5.39 -6.70 -23.54
N LYS A 14 5.68 -8.01 -23.43
CA LYS A 14 4.73 -9.06 -23.78
C LYS A 14 3.45 -9.00 -22.95
N MET A 15 3.57 -8.75 -21.64
CA MET A 15 2.42 -8.60 -20.74
C MET A 15 1.58 -7.39 -21.12
N LEU A 16 2.20 -6.26 -21.51
CA LEU A 16 1.49 -5.08 -21.98
C LEU A 16 0.69 -5.36 -23.24
N GLY A 17 1.28 -6.07 -24.21
CA GLY A 17 0.56 -6.49 -25.43
C GLY A 17 -0.64 -7.40 -25.11
N LYS A 18 -0.47 -8.35 -24.17
CA LYS A 18 -1.57 -9.18 -23.68
C LYS A 18 -2.63 -8.36 -22.95
N TYR A 19 -2.22 -7.42 -22.09
CA TYR A 19 -3.12 -6.54 -21.36
C TYR A 19 -4.03 -5.73 -22.30
N THR A 20 -3.45 -5.11 -23.31
CA THR A 20 -4.21 -4.32 -24.28
C THR A 20 -5.15 -5.17 -25.13
N ALA A 21 -4.80 -6.43 -25.41
CA ALA A 21 -5.67 -7.36 -26.13
C ALA A 21 -6.82 -7.88 -25.26
N ASP A 22 -6.53 -8.33 -24.05
CA ASP A 22 -7.53 -8.92 -23.13
C ASP A 22 -8.55 -7.87 -22.63
N TYR A 23 -8.10 -6.62 -22.44
CA TYR A 23 -8.91 -5.54 -21.86
C TYR A 23 -9.25 -4.42 -22.88
N LYS A 24 -9.22 -4.73 -24.18
CA LYS A 24 -9.51 -3.75 -25.25
C LYS A 24 -10.89 -3.10 -25.16
N TYR A 25 -11.84 -3.77 -24.53
CA TYR A 25 -13.22 -3.28 -24.38
C TYR A 25 -13.46 -2.46 -23.10
N ASP A 26 -12.45 -2.27 -22.23
CA ASP A 26 -12.63 -1.44 -21.03
C ASP A 26 -13.15 -0.04 -21.38
N LYS A 27 -12.59 0.57 -22.44
CA LYS A 27 -13.03 1.88 -22.95
C LYS A 27 -14.36 1.86 -23.73
N GLN A 28 -14.91 0.68 -24.04
CA GLN A 28 -16.12 0.52 -24.84
C GLN A 28 -17.34 0.11 -23.99
N GLY A 29 -17.43 0.61 -22.74
CA GLY A 29 -18.53 0.36 -21.84
C GLY A 29 -18.19 -0.54 -20.65
N GLY A 30 -16.90 -0.85 -20.43
CA GLY A 30 -16.47 -1.58 -19.24
C GLY A 30 -16.45 -0.66 -18.00
N PHE A 31 -15.70 0.43 -18.07
CA PHE A 31 -15.66 1.48 -17.05
C PHE A 31 -14.92 2.72 -17.58
N ASP A 32 -15.18 3.85 -16.95
CA ASP A 32 -14.47 5.11 -17.19
C ASP A 32 -13.40 5.31 -16.12
N VAL A 33 -12.20 5.75 -16.55
CA VAL A 33 -11.16 6.21 -15.64
C VAL A 33 -11.46 7.66 -15.27
N LEU A 34 -11.74 7.91 -14.00
CA LEU A 34 -12.00 9.25 -13.48
C LEU A 34 -10.68 9.96 -13.13
N TYR A 35 -9.81 9.27 -12.38
CA TYR A 35 -8.54 9.83 -11.91
C TYR A 35 -7.45 8.75 -11.90
N ALA A 36 -6.22 9.16 -12.21
CA ALA A 36 -5.03 8.31 -12.16
C ALA A 36 -3.99 8.90 -11.20
N GLU A 37 -3.20 8.03 -10.56
CA GLU A 37 -2.15 8.42 -9.61
C GLU A 37 -2.67 9.41 -8.56
N VAL A 38 -3.74 8.99 -7.85
CA VAL A 38 -4.42 9.80 -6.85
C VAL A 38 -3.73 9.66 -5.52
N GLY A 39 -3.40 10.77 -4.87
CA GLY A 39 -2.75 10.74 -3.57
C GLY A 39 -3.06 11.98 -2.73
N GLY A 40 -2.81 11.86 -1.44
CA GLY A 40 -3.04 12.94 -0.49
C GLY A 40 -3.45 12.43 0.88
N THR A 41 -4.40 13.12 1.51
CA THR A 41 -4.87 12.82 2.86
C THR A 41 -6.39 12.68 2.92
N VAL A 42 -6.84 11.79 3.81
CA VAL A 42 -8.24 11.67 4.23
C VAL A 42 -8.31 11.59 5.74
N SER A 43 -9.30 12.23 6.33
CA SER A 43 -9.55 12.16 7.77
C SER A 43 -9.97 10.74 8.16
N ILE A 44 -9.45 10.26 9.28
CA ILE A 44 -9.88 9.00 9.93
C ILE A 44 -10.65 9.27 11.23
N ASP A 45 -10.48 10.46 11.78
CA ASP A 45 -11.29 11.05 12.85
C ASP A 45 -11.18 12.58 12.82
N LYS A 46 -11.52 13.26 13.92
CA LYS A 46 -11.52 14.73 13.99
C LYS A 46 -10.12 15.35 13.92
N ASP A 47 -9.11 14.63 14.40
CA ASP A 47 -7.78 15.17 14.66
C ASP A 47 -6.69 14.48 13.83
N ARG A 48 -7.02 13.35 13.18
CA ARG A 48 -6.03 12.50 12.51
C ARG A 48 -6.37 12.27 11.04
N VAL A 49 -5.34 12.32 10.23
CA VAL A 49 -5.42 12.06 8.78
C VAL A 49 -4.56 10.86 8.40
N LEU A 50 -4.97 10.17 7.35
CA LEU A 50 -4.24 9.08 6.73
C LEU A 50 -3.75 9.51 5.36
N SER A 51 -2.45 9.42 5.12
CA SER A 51 -1.88 9.61 3.78
C SER A 51 -2.08 8.36 2.94
N PHE A 52 -2.44 8.54 1.66
CA PHE A 52 -2.68 7.45 0.74
C PHE A 52 -2.15 7.76 -0.67
N ARG A 53 -1.99 6.70 -1.45
CA ARG A 53 -1.80 6.78 -2.89
C ARG A 53 -2.49 5.59 -3.55
N GLN A 54 -3.35 5.89 -4.54
CA GLN A 54 -4.09 4.90 -5.34
C GLN A 54 -3.65 4.99 -6.80
N ASP A 55 -3.60 3.84 -7.48
CA ASP A 55 -3.24 3.82 -8.89
C ASP A 55 -4.31 4.50 -9.75
N THR A 56 -5.58 4.12 -9.56
CA THR A 56 -6.65 4.62 -10.44
C THR A 56 -8.01 4.57 -9.73
N ILE A 57 -8.84 5.58 -9.96
CA ILE A 57 -10.27 5.59 -9.57
C ILE A 57 -11.11 5.51 -10.83
N CYS A 58 -12.03 4.57 -10.87
CA CYS A 58 -12.87 4.26 -12.02
C CYS A 58 -14.36 4.30 -11.68
N ARG A 59 -15.18 4.56 -12.69
CA ARG A 59 -16.64 4.44 -12.64
C ARG A 59 -17.09 3.33 -13.58
N GLY A 60 -17.75 2.32 -13.04
CA GLY A 60 -18.38 1.24 -13.80
C GLY A 60 -19.88 1.20 -13.62
N ALA A 61 -20.54 0.24 -14.26
CA ALA A 61 -22.01 0.08 -14.17
C ALA A 61 -22.53 -0.12 -12.73
N ASN A 62 -21.68 -0.65 -11.82
CA ASN A 62 -22.07 -0.94 -10.44
C ASN A 62 -21.65 0.13 -9.43
N GLY A 63 -21.03 1.23 -9.88
CA GLY A 63 -20.56 2.34 -9.03
C GLY A 63 -19.08 2.62 -9.16
N ILE A 64 -18.54 3.38 -8.20
CA ILE A 64 -17.14 3.79 -8.14
C ILE A 64 -16.30 2.67 -7.52
N PHE A 65 -15.11 2.46 -8.07
CA PHE A 65 -14.13 1.52 -7.52
C PHE A 65 -12.70 2.00 -7.75
N SER A 66 -11.77 1.54 -6.90
CA SER A 66 -10.34 1.70 -7.15
C SER A 66 -9.84 0.53 -7.98
N LEU A 67 -9.02 0.79 -9.01
CA LEU A 67 -8.31 -0.23 -9.78
C LEU A 67 -6.86 -0.26 -9.33
N GLU A 68 -6.46 -1.36 -8.71
CA GLU A 68 -5.12 -1.55 -8.12
C GLU A 68 -4.35 -2.63 -8.87
N HIS A 69 -3.17 -2.31 -9.35
CA HIS A 69 -2.33 -3.21 -10.13
C HIS A 69 -1.38 -4.02 -9.25
N LYS A 70 -1.44 -5.34 -9.35
CA LYS A 70 -0.57 -6.26 -8.60
C LYS A 70 0.14 -7.24 -9.50
N THR A 71 1.45 -7.37 -9.36
CA THR A 71 2.24 -8.35 -10.10
C THR A 71 2.59 -9.56 -9.24
N SER A 72 2.61 -10.75 -9.86
CA SER A 72 2.92 -12.01 -9.20
C SER A 72 3.90 -12.85 -10.04
N ALA A 73 4.70 -13.66 -9.38
CA ALA A 73 5.44 -14.77 -10.00
C ALA A 73 4.71 -16.13 -9.83
N LYS A 74 3.51 -16.09 -9.21
CA LYS A 74 2.66 -17.26 -8.94
C LYS A 74 1.35 -17.13 -9.70
N SER A 75 0.61 -18.25 -9.79
CA SER A 75 -0.73 -18.29 -10.38
C SER A 75 -1.69 -17.37 -9.64
N LEU A 76 -2.59 -16.72 -10.39
CA LEU A 76 -3.66 -15.84 -9.89
C LEU A 76 -4.90 -16.70 -9.56
N ASN A 77 -4.77 -17.54 -8.53
CA ASN A 77 -5.88 -18.37 -8.05
C ASN A 77 -6.65 -17.68 -6.91
N ASP A 78 -7.69 -18.35 -6.39
CA ASP A 78 -8.50 -17.84 -5.29
C ASP A 78 -7.68 -17.46 -4.06
N THR A 79 -6.72 -18.28 -3.66
CA THR A 79 -5.85 -18.01 -2.53
C THR A 79 -5.03 -16.74 -2.75
N TRP A 80 -4.55 -16.52 -3.99
CA TRP A 80 -3.83 -15.30 -4.33
C TRP A 80 -4.72 -14.05 -4.22
N PHE A 81 -6.00 -14.12 -4.61
CA PHE A 81 -6.92 -13.00 -4.44
C PHE A 81 -7.36 -12.81 -2.99
N ARG A 82 -7.60 -13.89 -2.25
CA ARG A 82 -8.03 -13.83 -0.84
C ARG A 82 -7.02 -13.10 0.07
N GLN A 83 -5.72 -13.13 -0.25
CA GLN A 83 -4.71 -12.44 0.54
C GLN A 83 -4.92 -10.91 0.63
N TRP A 84 -5.69 -10.33 -0.31
CA TRP A 84 -5.97 -8.89 -0.35
C TRP A 84 -7.16 -8.48 0.51
N MET A 85 -8.08 -9.38 0.82
CA MET A 85 -9.39 -9.07 1.43
C MET A 85 -9.27 -8.31 2.76
N LEU A 86 -8.27 -8.63 3.59
CA LEU A 86 -8.07 -7.99 4.90
C LEU A 86 -6.83 -7.07 4.93
N LYS A 87 -6.28 -6.71 3.77
CA LYS A 87 -5.16 -5.78 3.74
C LYS A 87 -5.60 -4.37 4.07
N ILE A 88 -4.78 -3.69 4.92
CA ILE A 88 -5.02 -2.28 5.28
C ILE A 88 -5.19 -1.41 4.05
N GLN A 89 -4.43 -1.64 2.99
CA GLN A 89 -4.50 -0.94 1.72
C GLN A 89 -5.92 -0.96 1.11
N ILE A 90 -6.61 -2.10 1.17
CA ILE A 90 -7.95 -2.24 0.62
C ILE A 90 -8.96 -1.42 1.41
N GLY A 91 -8.90 -1.47 2.73
CA GLY A 91 -9.75 -0.62 3.59
C GLY A 91 -9.46 0.87 3.40
N THR A 92 -8.17 1.23 3.30
CA THR A 92 -7.76 2.61 3.04
C THR A 92 -8.36 3.14 1.73
N TYR A 93 -8.23 2.38 0.65
CA TYR A 93 -8.75 2.80 -0.65
C TYR A 93 -10.28 2.91 -0.66
N SER A 94 -10.96 1.97 -0.02
CA SER A 94 -12.42 2.05 0.13
C SER A 94 -12.84 3.26 0.96
N HIS A 95 -12.14 3.56 2.06
CA HIS A 95 -12.39 4.75 2.87
C HIS A 95 -12.22 6.03 2.06
N VAL A 96 -11.13 6.14 1.30
CA VAL A 96 -10.88 7.26 0.38
C VAL A 96 -12.03 7.45 -0.61
N LEU A 97 -12.51 6.37 -1.22
CA LEU A 97 -13.64 6.44 -2.16
C LEU A 97 -14.91 6.97 -1.48
N HIS A 98 -15.22 6.51 -0.26
CA HIS A 98 -16.37 7.02 0.49
C HIS A 98 -16.22 8.51 0.86
N CYS A 99 -14.99 8.99 1.15
CA CYS A 99 -14.76 10.40 1.41
C CYS A 99 -14.91 11.27 0.15
N LEU A 100 -14.40 10.79 -0.99
CA LEU A 100 -14.43 11.54 -2.26
C LEU A 100 -15.80 11.53 -2.93
N PHE A 101 -16.57 10.46 -2.75
CA PHE A 101 -17.85 10.24 -3.45
C PHE A 101 -18.94 9.82 -2.45
N PRO A 102 -19.30 10.69 -1.49
CA PRO A 102 -20.21 10.34 -0.40
C PRO A 102 -21.63 9.99 -0.87
N GLU A 103 -22.04 10.54 -2.02
CA GLU A 103 -23.38 10.33 -2.58
C GLU A 103 -23.44 9.19 -3.61
N GLU A 104 -22.30 8.59 -3.93
CA GLU A 104 -22.21 7.55 -4.95
C GLU A 104 -22.06 6.15 -4.33
N LYS A 105 -22.52 5.14 -5.06
CA LYS A 105 -22.32 3.75 -4.66
C LYS A 105 -20.85 3.39 -4.85
N ILE A 106 -20.19 2.98 -3.77
CA ILE A 106 -18.84 2.44 -3.80
C ILE A 106 -18.90 0.92 -3.95
N SER A 107 -18.23 0.41 -4.99
CA SER A 107 -18.19 -1.03 -5.29
C SER A 107 -17.01 -1.73 -4.63
N GLY A 108 -16.00 -0.99 -4.15
CA GLY A 108 -14.82 -1.55 -3.48
C GLY A 108 -13.52 -1.36 -4.27
N VAL A 109 -12.62 -2.34 -4.20
CA VAL A 109 -11.30 -2.30 -4.84
C VAL A 109 -11.14 -3.45 -5.82
N MET A 110 -10.91 -3.15 -7.09
CA MET A 110 -10.63 -4.15 -8.12
C MET A 110 -9.13 -4.42 -8.17
N ILE A 111 -8.73 -5.64 -7.79
CA ILE A 111 -7.35 -6.10 -7.95
C ILE A 111 -7.16 -6.58 -9.38
N ASN A 112 -6.28 -5.88 -10.11
CA ASN A 112 -5.85 -6.24 -11.45
C ASN A 112 -4.51 -6.98 -11.37
N GLY A 113 -4.57 -8.30 -11.35
CA GLY A 113 -3.42 -9.19 -11.22
C GLY A 113 -2.73 -9.44 -12.55
N ALA A 114 -1.39 -9.31 -12.58
CA ALA A 114 -0.55 -9.71 -13.70
C ALA A 114 0.48 -10.76 -13.21
N SER A 115 0.39 -11.97 -13.74
CA SER A 115 1.27 -13.09 -13.38
C SER A 115 2.35 -13.32 -14.41
N PHE A 116 3.60 -13.37 -13.94
CA PHE A 116 4.81 -13.64 -14.73
C PHE A 116 5.38 -15.01 -14.34
N MET A 117 4.85 -16.09 -14.93
CA MET A 117 5.34 -17.44 -14.69
C MET A 117 6.29 -17.89 -15.80
N LYS A 118 7.08 -18.94 -15.56
CA LYS A 118 8.05 -19.49 -16.54
C LYS A 118 7.37 -19.93 -17.84
N THR A 119 6.21 -20.53 -17.75
CA THR A 119 5.52 -21.17 -18.88
C THR A 119 4.38 -20.33 -19.44
N LYS A 120 3.82 -19.40 -18.68
CA LYS A 120 2.72 -18.54 -19.14
C LYS A 120 2.70 -17.20 -18.45
N GLN A 121 2.07 -16.24 -19.11
CA GLN A 121 1.64 -14.98 -18.54
C GLN A 121 0.12 -14.98 -18.42
N ASP A 122 -0.40 -14.47 -17.31
CA ASP A 122 -1.83 -14.48 -17.03
C ASP A 122 -2.28 -13.15 -16.44
N LEU A 123 -3.50 -12.73 -16.79
CA LEU A 123 -4.14 -11.53 -16.30
C LEU A 123 -5.51 -11.90 -15.75
N GLN A 124 -5.81 -11.46 -14.57
CA GLN A 124 -7.13 -11.64 -13.96
C GLN A 124 -7.50 -10.42 -13.13
N ARG A 125 -8.78 -10.10 -13.12
CA ARG A 125 -9.35 -9.07 -12.27
C ARG A 125 -10.33 -9.67 -11.28
N ARG A 126 -10.31 -9.14 -10.06
CA ARG A 126 -11.31 -9.49 -9.06
C ARG A 126 -11.65 -8.26 -8.23
N LEU A 127 -12.93 -7.97 -8.15
CA LEU A 127 -13.45 -6.95 -7.25
C LEU A 127 -13.45 -7.53 -5.82
N ILE A 128 -12.92 -6.75 -4.88
CA ILE A 128 -13.03 -6.99 -3.44
C ILE A 128 -14.04 -5.97 -2.93
N ASP A 129 -15.22 -6.47 -2.63
CA ASP A 129 -16.28 -5.70 -1.98
C ASP A 129 -15.89 -5.47 -0.51
N THR A 130 -16.02 -4.23 -0.06
CA THR A 130 -15.68 -3.83 1.32
C THR A 130 -16.96 -3.47 2.07
N GLN A 131 -17.56 -4.48 2.67
CA GLN A 131 -18.80 -4.33 3.43
C GLN A 131 -18.60 -3.51 4.71
N LEU A 132 -19.66 -2.87 5.17
CA LEU A 132 -19.64 -1.98 6.34
C LEU A 132 -19.01 -2.60 7.60
N PRO A 133 -19.29 -3.85 8.00
CA PRO A 133 -18.66 -4.45 9.18
C PRO A 133 -17.13 -4.53 9.07
N TYR A 134 -16.63 -4.83 7.86
CA TYR A 134 -15.18 -4.82 7.60
C TYR A 134 -14.60 -3.41 7.70
N MET A 135 -15.28 -2.40 7.15
CA MET A 135 -14.82 -1.01 7.20
C MET A 135 -14.79 -0.48 8.63
N GLN A 136 -15.77 -0.84 9.46
CA GLN A 136 -15.75 -0.51 10.89
C GLN A 136 -14.56 -1.15 11.62
N GLN A 137 -14.29 -2.43 11.36
CA GLN A 137 -13.15 -3.14 11.94
C GLN A 137 -11.82 -2.56 11.44
N TRP A 138 -11.73 -2.21 10.14
CA TRP A 138 -10.55 -1.57 9.56
C TRP A 138 -10.27 -0.23 10.25
N LEU A 139 -11.28 0.64 10.39
CA LEU A 139 -11.11 1.95 11.04
C LEU A 139 -10.64 1.80 12.49
N TRP A 140 -11.29 0.90 13.23
CA TRP A 140 -10.87 0.61 14.62
C TRP A 140 -9.41 0.16 14.69
N ASN A 141 -8.98 -0.74 13.81
CA ASN A 141 -7.58 -1.19 13.76
C ASN A 141 -6.62 -0.05 13.44
N VAL A 142 -6.95 0.79 12.44
CA VAL A 142 -6.11 1.94 12.06
C VAL A 142 -5.94 2.90 13.24
N LEU A 143 -7.03 3.26 13.92
CA LEU A 143 -6.99 4.14 15.08
C LEU A 143 -6.12 3.55 16.20
N ARG A 144 -6.26 2.25 16.48
CA ARG A 144 -5.43 1.54 17.48
C ARG A 144 -3.94 1.55 17.13
N TRP A 145 -3.59 1.37 15.85
CA TRP A 145 -2.19 1.45 15.43
C TRP A 145 -1.62 2.87 15.55
N VAL A 146 -2.41 3.88 15.25
CA VAL A 146 -1.99 5.28 15.45
C VAL A 146 -1.78 5.57 16.94
N ASP A 147 -2.71 5.15 17.82
CA ASP A 147 -2.56 5.28 19.27
C ASP A 147 -1.28 4.58 19.76
N GLN A 148 -0.98 3.39 19.24
CA GLN A 148 0.26 2.67 19.56
C GLN A 148 1.51 3.44 19.12
N ILE A 149 1.50 4.04 17.93
CA ILE A 149 2.63 4.86 17.46
C ILE A 149 2.87 6.04 18.41
N TYR A 150 1.83 6.78 18.78
CA TYR A 150 1.97 7.88 19.73
C TYR A 150 2.53 7.42 21.08
N TRP A 151 2.02 6.33 21.61
CA TRP A 151 2.53 5.76 22.87
C TRP A 151 4.00 5.34 22.77
N GLU A 152 4.43 4.75 21.65
CA GLU A 152 5.85 4.41 21.44
C GLU A 152 6.71 5.66 21.26
N MET A 153 6.19 6.74 20.67
CA MET A 153 6.88 8.05 20.59
C MET A 153 7.09 8.65 21.98
N GLU A 154 6.05 8.65 22.84
CA GLU A 154 6.17 9.11 24.23
C GLU A 154 7.22 8.33 25.01
N LYS A 155 7.27 7.00 24.80
CA LYS A 155 8.33 6.17 25.41
C LYS A 155 9.72 6.52 24.90
N LEU A 156 9.85 6.78 23.57
CA LEU A 156 11.12 7.15 22.97
C LEU A 156 11.68 8.43 23.58
N ASP A 157 10.85 9.41 23.90
CA ASP A 157 11.27 10.66 24.55
C ASP A 157 11.88 10.41 25.95
N GLY A 158 11.52 9.31 26.60
CA GLY A 158 12.09 8.87 27.87
C GLY A 158 13.37 8.04 27.76
N CYS A 159 13.70 7.50 26.58
CA CYS A 159 14.87 6.63 26.38
C CYS A 159 16.19 7.44 26.36
N LYS A 160 17.27 6.81 26.84
CA LYS A 160 18.60 7.42 26.92
C LYS A 160 19.64 6.57 26.17
N GLU A 161 20.70 7.20 25.69
CA GLU A 161 21.83 6.49 25.07
C GLU A 161 22.45 5.44 26.02
N GLY A 162 22.46 5.70 27.34
CA GLY A 162 23.00 4.79 28.34
C GLY A 162 22.11 3.59 28.68
N ASP A 163 20.90 3.51 28.16
CA ASP A 163 20.00 2.39 28.43
C ASP A 163 20.52 1.10 27.74
N PRO A 164 20.36 -0.08 28.36
CA PRO A 164 20.89 -1.34 27.83
C PRO A 164 20.19 -1.78 26.55
N ILE A 165 18.92 -1.38 26.36
CA ILE A 165 18.11 -1.62 25.15
C ILE A 165 17.26 -0.38 24.84
N LEU A 166 16.74 -0.28 23.61
CA LEU A 166 15.70 0.69 23.30
C LEU A 166 14.34 0.19 23.84
N PHE A 167 13.75 0.93 24.78
CA PHE A 167 12.45 0.59 25.38
C PHE A 167 11.23 1.09 24.60
N ALA A 168 11.42 1.57 23.38
CA ALA A 168 10.38 2.00 22.47
C ALA A 168 10.51 1.28 21.12
N PHE A 169 9.42 1.21 20.35
CA PHE A 169 9.37 0.61 19.01
C PHE A 169 9.94 -0.82 18.95
N PRO A 170 9.20 -1.83 19.43
CA PRO A 170 9.68 -3.21 19.44
C PRO A 170 10.01 -3.69 18.03
N LEU A 171 11.01 -4.56 17.90
CA LEU A 171 11.45 -5.10 16.62
C LEU A 171 10.31 -5.89 15.93
N ASN A 172 10.02 -5.53 14.69
CA ASN A 172 9.15 -6.30 13.81
C ASN A 172 9.98 -7.22 12.91
N THR A 173 10.14 -8.48 13.29
CA THR A 173 11.01 -9.45 12.61
C THR A 173 10.38 -10.15 11.41
N GLU A 174 9.06 -9.98 11.18
CA GLU A 174 8.27 -10.69 10.17
C GLU A 174 8.77 -10.52 8.71
N SER A 175 9.51 -9.45 8.43
CA SER A 175 9.94 -9.11 7.08
C SER A 175 11.46 -9.05 6.91
N CYS A 176 12.23 -9.36 7.94
CA CYS A 176 13.69 -9.23 7.91
C CYS A 176 14.38 -10.04 6.80
N THR A 177 13.83 -11.18 6.44
CA THR A 177 14.38 -12.06 5.37
C THR A 177 13.57 -12.02 4.07
N LYS A 178 12.50 -11.21 4.00
CA LYS A 178 11.70 -11.07 2.77
C LYS A 178 12.41 -10.12 1.78
N TYR A 179 12.07 -10.25 0.51
CA TYR A 179 12.50 -9.32 -0.56
C TYR A 179 14.04 -9.10 -0.63
N TRP A 180 14.85 -10.17 -0.53
CA TRP A 180 16.33 -10.12 -0.55
C TRP A 180 16.99 -9.72 0.78
N GLY A 181 16.21 -9.64 1.86
CA GLY A 181 16.69 -9.28 3.19
C GLY A 181 16.52 -7.78 3.48
N CYS A 182 16.50 -7.49 4.77
CA CYS A 182 16.44 -6.13 5.28
C CYS A 182 17.84 -5.54 5.38
N ARG A 183 18.06 -4.32 4.88
CA ARG A 183 19.35 -3.61 4.96
C ARG A 183 19.76 -3.29 6.42
N TYR A 184 18.81 -3.27 7.32
CA TYR A 184 19.02 -2.96 8.73
C TYR A 184 19.17 -4.21 9.62
N LEU A 185 19.16 -5.43 9.03
CA LEU A 185 19.19 -6.68 9.79
C LEU A 185 20.38 -6.76 10.74
N ASP A 186 21.57 -6.46 10.23
CA ASP A 186 22.81 -6.53 11.03
C ASP A 186 22.82 -5.48 12.14
N PHE A 187 22.27 -4.28 11.88
CA PHE A 187 22.13 -3.23 12.90
C PHE A 187 21.13 -3.66 13.98
N CYS A 188 19.96 -4.16 13.59
CA CYS A 188 18.97 -4.65 14.56
C CYS A 188 19.51 -5.83 15.40
N TYR A 189 20.38 -6.63 14.83
CA TYR A 189 20.98 -7.77 15.54
C TYR A 189 22.10 -7.35 16.49
N THR A 190 22.88 -6.32 16.14
CA THR A 190 24.07 -5.90 16.89
C THR A 190 23.84 -4.71 17.81
N TRP A 191 22.85 -3.85 17.52
CA TRP A 191 22.56 -2.65 18.28
C TRP A 191 21.35 -2.89 19.19
N SER A 192 21.58 -3.16 20.45
CA SER A 192 20.50 -3.27 21.46
C SER A 192 19.82 -1.92 21.72
N ASN A 193 20.59 -0.82 21.65
CA ASN A 193 20.08 0.54 21.75
C ASN A 193 20.62 1.38 20.58
N PRO A 194 19.84 1.59 19.51
CA PRO A 194 20.25 2.38 18.35
C PRO A 194 20.60 3.85 18.66
N LEU A 195 20.11 4.42 19.77
CA LEU A 195 20.41 5.80 20.15
C LEU A 195 21.92 6.04 20.35
N GLN A 196 22.67 5.01 20.73
CA GLN A 196 24.12 5.05 20.88
C GLN A 196 24.86 5.27 19.54
N HIS A 197 24.19 5.06 18.39
CA HIS A 197 24.78 5.01 17.07
C HIS A 197 24.12 5.96 16.05
N CYS A 198 23.04 6.65 16.44
CA CYS A 198 22.24 7.45 15.51
C CYS A 198 22.87 8.79 15.11
N GLN A 199 23.87 9.29 15.87
CA GLN A 199 24.49 10.60 15.60
C GLN A 199 25.30 10.60 14.30
N VAL A 200 25.91 9.48 13.94
CA VAL A 200 26.64 9.31 12.69
C VAL A 200 26.08 8.13 11.93
N PRO A 201 25.51 8.33 10.74
CA PRO A 201 24.95 7.23 9.98
C PRO A 201 26.06 6.25 9.57
N PRO A 202 25.80 4.92 9.62
CA PRO A 202 26.75 3.92 9.15
C PRO A 202 27.11 4.09 7.68
N ILE A 203 28.27 3.57 7.27
CA ILE A 203 28.72 3.63 5.88
C ILE A 203 27.65 3.05 4.94
N GLY A 204 27.30 3.80 3.91
CA GLY A 204 26.27 3.42 2.94
C GLY A 204 24.83 3.78 3.34
N LEU A 205 24.64 4.39 4.51
CA LEU A 205 23.35 4.95 4.93
C LEU A 205 23.44 6.49 4.99
N LYS A 206 22.29 7.15 4.86
CA LYS A 206 22.14 8.59 5.07
C LYS A 206 20.92 8.87 5.93
N ILE A 207 20.95 9.96 6.66
CA ILE A 207 19.77 10.50 7.32
C ILE A 207 19.00 11.29 6.27
N GLU A 208 17.74 10.94 6.06
CA GLU A 208 16.86 11.60 5.10
C GLU A 208 15.46 11.73 5.71
N TYR A 209 14.94 12.95 5.72
CA TYR A 209 13.55 13.18 6.07
C TYR A 209 12.67 12.78 4.90
N TRP A 210 11.72 11.89 5.15
CA TRP A 210 10.72 11.49 4.17
C TRP A 210 9.37 12.11 4.50
N ASN A 211 8.86 12.92 3.56
CA ASN A 211 7.52 13.49 3.65
C ASN A 211 6.59 12.78 2.66
N PRO A 212 5.61 12.00 3.12
CA PRO A 212 4.68 11.30 2.23
C PRO A 212 3.81 12.27 1.41
N LEU A 213 3.64 13.51 1.83
CA LEU A 213 2.85 14.53 1.13
C LEU A 213 3.59 15.17 -0.05
N GLU A 214 4.92 15.00 -0.15
CA GLU A 214 5.76 15.52 -1.24
C GLU A 214 5.90 14.55 -2.41
N GLN A 215 5.21 13.41 -2.38
CA GLN A 215 5.27 12.44 -3.47
C GLN A 215 4.65 13.02 -4.75
N LYS A 216 5.25 12.66 -5.90
CA LYS A 216 4.67 12.98 -7.20
C LYS A 216 3.34 12.24 -7.38
N ILE A 217 2.27 12.99 -7.44
CA ILE A 217 0.91 12.53 -7.69
C ILE A 217 0.31 13.37 -8.81
N THR A 218 -0.55 12.76 -9.62
CA THR A 218 -1.21 13.46 -10.73
C THR A 218 -2.48 14.16 -10.25
N THR A 219 -3.18 13.53 -9.32
CA THR A 219 -4.41 14.08 -8.74
C THR A 219 -4.26 14.15 -7.23
N LYS A 220 -4.30 15.37 -6.69
CA LYS A 220 -4.11 15.61 -5.26
C LYS A 220 -5.43 15.63 -4.51
N VAL A 221 -5.40 15.03 -3.31
CA VAL A 221 -6.52 15.05 -2.37
C VAL A 221 -6.05 15.66 -1.05
N GLU A 222 -6.78 16.65 -0.55
CA GLU A 222 -6.56 17.24 0.76
C GLU A 222 -7.83 17.08 1.57
N ASP A 223 -7.72 16.46 2.73
CA ASP A 223 -8.83 16.20 3.66
C ASP A 223 -10.09 15.63 2.98
N GLY A 224 -9.89 14.62 2.14
CA GLY A 224 -10.97 13.94 1.43
C GLY A 224 -11.60 14.72 0.28
N LYS A 225 -10.99 15.83 -0.17
CA LYS A 225 -11.46 16.62 -1.31
C LYS A 225 -10.41 16.69 -2.42
N LEU A 226 -10.87 16.61 -3.66
CA LEU A 226 -10.00 16.84 -4.83
C LEU A 226 -9.55 18.31 -4.85
N VAL A 227 -8.24 18.49 -5.00
CA VAL A 227 -7.63 19.82 -5.13
C VAL A 227 -7.22 20.01 -6.58
N ALA A 228 -7.64 21.10 -7.18
CA ALA A 228 -7.35 21.48 -8.57
C ALA A 228 -5.89 21.93 -8.75
#